data_a7cdefbb122f137ea4dd1ced09aab67c
#
_entry.id   a7cdefbb122f137ea4dd1ced09aab67c
#
_cell.length_a   1.000
_cell.length_b   1.000
_cell.length_c   1.000
_cell.angle_alpha   90.00
_cell.angle_beta   90.00
_cell.angle_gamma   90.00
#
_symmetry.space_group_name_H-M   'P 1'
#
loop_
_entity.id
_entity.type
_entity.pdbx_description
1 polymer ?
#
loop_
_entity_poly.entity_id
_entity_poly.type
_entity_poly.pdbx_seq_one_letter_code
_entity_poly.pdbx_strand_id
1 'polypeptide(L)'
;MNELTGKIHSIAYTATGNPLITFEMEQGMEAQKMVSKYKETRVTVQVKEYREKRSLSANALCWELCTKLAKKMTNKSEQYTKEDIYRQAIKEIGVYKDFENLTPANAKTLCHAWELLGTGWVTEQVDFMPDGENVVVRCYYGSSQYNKKQMSRLINNLVQDCIAVGVEHRPPEEVESILKAWGE
;
A
#
# COMPACT_ATOMS: atom_id res chain seq x y z
N MET A 1 13.44 -16.15 7.67
CA MET A 1 12.52 -17.24 7.25
C MET A 1 12.51 -17.19 5.73
N ASN A 2 12.86 -18.29 5.04
CA ASN A 2 12.86 -18.29 3.58
C ASN A 2 11.45 -18.63 3.11
N GLU A 3 10.83 -17.69 2.40
CA GLU A 3 9.57 -17.94 1.69
C GLU A 3 9.89 -18.40 0.27
N LEU A 4 9.20 -19.43 -0.23
CA LEU A 4 9.29 -19.88 -1.61
C LEU A 4 7.94 -19.70 -2.28
N THR A 5 7.95 -19.27 -3.53
CA THR A 5 6.76 -19.03 -4.35
C THR A 5 6.61 -20.16 -5.37
N GLY A 6 5.38 -20.58 -5.61
CA GLY A 6 5.11 -21.64 -6.57
C GLY A 6 3.63 -21.98 -6.66
N LYS A 7 3.32 -23.04 -7.35
CA LYS A 7 1.94 -23.54 -7.54
C LYS A 7 1.82 -24.96 -6.97
N ILE A 8 0.64 -25.28 -6.48
CA ILE A 8 0.31 -26.67 -6.16
C ILE A 8 0.13 -27.39 -7.48
N HIS A 9 1.01 -28.37 -7.75
CA HIS A 9 0.99 -29.13 -8.98
C HIS A 9 0.06 -30.34 -8.89
N SER A 10 0.16 -31.13 -7.82
CA SER A 10 -0.65 -32.33 -7.67
C SER A 10 -0.76 -32.77 -6.21
N ILE A 11 -1.73 -33.66 -5.97
CA ILE A 11 -1.87 -34.40 -4.74
C ILE A 11 -1.82 -35.90 -5.07
N ALA A 12 -1.07 -36.64 -4.32
CA ALA A 12 -1.00 -38.10 -4.37
C ALA A 12 -1.13 -38.66 -2.94
N TYR A 13 -1.20 -39.96 -2.78
CA TYR A 13 -1.27 -40.59 -1.46
C TYR A 13 -0.19 -41.68 -1.35
N THR A 14 0.41 -41.79 -0.18
CA THR A 14 1.30 -42.90 0.14
C THR A 14 0.51 -44.22 0.26
N ALA A 15 1.19 -45.35 0.26
CA ALA A 15 0.57 -46.67 0.51
C ALA A 15 -0.16 -46.73 1.89
N THR A 16 0.23 -45.88 2.83
CA THR A 16 -0.39 -45.73 4.16
C THR A 16 -1.54 -44.72 4.21
N GLY A 17 -1.92 -44.14 3.07
CA GLY A 17 -3.02 -43.18 2.96
C GLY A 17 -2.68 -41.72 3.32
N ASN A 18 -1.41 -41.40 3.60
CA ASN A 18 -1.01 -40.03 3.88
C ASN A 18 -0.92 -39.21 2.58
N PRO A 19 -1.43 -37.95 2.56
CA PRO A 19 -1.35 -37.12 1.38
C PRO A 19 0.07 -36.64 1.11
N LEU A 20 0.44 -36.68 -0.16
CA LEU A 20 1.65 -36.08 -0.71
C LEU A 20 1.26 -34.90 -1.58
N ILE A 21 1.71 -33.69 -1.25
CA ILE A 21 1.42 -32.48 -2.02
C ILE A 21 2.69 -32.10 -2.76
N THR A 22 2.60 -31.99 -4.07
CA THR A 22 3.71 -31.56 -4.93
C THR A 22 3.53 -30.09 -5.29
N PHE A 23 4.60 -29.32 -5.09
CA PHE A 23 4.67 -27.91 -5.46
C PHE A 23 5.67 -27.74 -6.62
N GLU A 24 5.27 -26.94 -7.61
CA GLU A 24 6.17 -26.41 -8.63
C GLU A 24 6.69 -25.07 -8.14
N MET A 25 7.98 -24.96 -7.86
CA MET A 25 8.62 -23.78 -7.26
C MET A 25 9.33 -22.94 -8.32
N GLU A 26 9.18 -21.61 -8.22
CA GLU A 26 9.84 -20.65 -9.12
C GLU A 26 11.34 -20.51 -8.80
N GLN A 27 11.71 -20.63 -7.51
CA GLN A 27 13.10 -20.49 -7.06
C GLN A 27 13.78 -21.85 -6.93
N GLY A 28 14.22 -22.42 -8.05
CA GLY A 28 14.74 -23.78 -8.10
C GLY A 28 15.97 -24.05 -7.21
N MET A 29 16.96 -23.14 -7.17
CA MET A 29 18.16 -23.31 -6.33
C MET A 29 17.85 -23.22 -4.84
N GLU A 30 17.01 -22.30 -4.44
CA GLU A 30 16.56 -22.12 -3.03
C GLU A 30 15.74 -23.33 -2.58
N ALA A 31 14.85 -23.81 -3.43
CA ALA A 31 14.08 -25.03 -3.17
C ALA A 31 14.99 -26.25 -2.99
N GLN A 32 16.02 -26.44 -3.84
CA GLN A 32 17.01 -27.51 -3.68
C GLN A 32 17.78 -27.40 -2.36
N LYS A 33 18.25 -26.22 -2.00
CA LYS A 33 18.94 -25.99 -0.73
C LYS A 33 18.03 -26.31 0.45
N MET A 34 16.77 -25.92 0.39
CA MET A 34 15.79 -26.23 1.43
C MET A 34 15.55 -27.72 1.57
N VAL A 35 15.34 -28.44 0.47
CA VAL A 35 15.15 -29.89 0.47
C VAL A 35 16.39 -30.58 1.02
N SER A 36 17.59 -30.20 0.58
CA SER A 36 18.84 -30.81 1.06
C SER A 36 19.07 -30.60 2.56
N LYS A 37 18.68 -29.41 3.05
CA LYS A 37 18.85 -29.04 4.47
C LYS A 37 17.88 -29.78 5.39
N TYR A 38 16.65 -29.98 4.96
CA TYR A 38 15.57 -30.50 5.80
C TYR A 38 15.10 -31.89 5.40
N LYS A 39 15.86 -32.59 4.52
CA LYS A 39 15.61 -33.99 4.15
C LYS A 39 15.48 -34.82 5.42
N GLU A 40 14.45 -35.68 5.49
CA GLU A 40 14.16 -36.54 6.63
C GLU A 40 13.86 -35.83 7.98
N THR A 41 13.77 -34.50 7.96
CA THR A 41 13.42 -33.73 9.16
C THR A 41 11.94 -33.38 9.12
N ARG A 42 11.28 -33.45 10.27
CA ARG A 42 9.90 -32.98 10.41
C ARG A 42 9.87 -31.45 10.30
N VAL A 43 9.10 -30.93 9.34
CA VAL A 43 8.99 -29.51 9.07
C VAL A 43 7.53 -29.05 9.18
N THR A 44 7.33 -27.78 9.47
CA THR A 44 6.02 -27.13 9.35
C THR A 44 5.96 -26.39 8.02
N VAL A 45 4.93 -26.65 7.22
CA VAL A 45 4.68 -25.96 5.95
C VAL A 45 3.44 -25.09 6.10
N GLN A 46 3.58 -23.81 5.81
CA GLN A 46 2.47 -22.85 5.76
C GLN A 46 2.22 -22.46 4.31
N VAL A 47 1.04 -22.72 3.82
CA VAL A 47 0.60 -22.31 2.47
C VAL A 47 -0.35 -21.14 2.61
N LYS A 48 -0.07 -20.05 1.91
CA LYS A 48 -0.92 -18.87 1.81
C LYS A 48 -1.06 -18.47 0.37
N GLU A 49 -2.16 -17.82 0.00
CA GLU A 49 -2.31 -17.24 -1.32
C GLU A 49 -1.14 -16.29 -1.60
N TYR A 50 -0.48 -16.50 -2.75
CA TYR A 50 0.56 -15.58 -3.20
C TYR A 50 -0.09 -14.26 -3.57
N ARG A 51 0.26 -13.24 -2.83
CA ARG A 51 -0.02 -11.86 -3.20
C ARG A 51 1.30 -11.23 -3.56
N GLU A 52 1.44 -10.86 -4.82
CA GLU A 52 2.62 -10.16 -5.28
C GLU A 52 2.89 -8.97 -4.33
N LYS A 53 4.08 -8.98 -3.70
CA LYS A 53 4.47 -7.85 -2.84
C LYS A 53 4.45 -6.63 -3.75
N ARG A 54 3.53 -5.70 -3.47
CA ARG A 54 3.46 -4.40 -4.12
C ARG A 54 4.89 -3.93 -4.30
N SER A 55 5.28 -3.58 -5.52
CA SER A 55 6.67 -3.28 -5.78
C SER A 55 7.12 -2.21 -4.79
N LEU A 56 8.09 -2.55 -3.96
CA LEU A 56 8.70 -1.63 -2.99
C LEU A 56 9.12 -0.32 -3.67
N SER A 57 9.35 -0.38 -4.98
CA SER A 57 9.73 0.74 -5.82
C SER A 57 8.65 1.82 -5.96
N ALA A 58 7.38 1.48 -6.16
CA ALA A 58 6.32 2.50 -6.28
C ALA A 58 6.06 3.22 -4.95
N ASN A 59 6.05 2.47 -3.85
CA ASN A 59 5.92 3.08 -2.52
C ASN A 59 7.16 3.90 -2.15
N ALA A 60 8.37 3.41 -2.46
CA ALA A 60 9.61 4.14 -2.24
C ALA A 60 9.66 5.43 -3.07
N LEU A 61 9.24 5.37 -4.34
CA LEU A 61 9.14 6.55 -5.20
C LEU A 61 8.15 7.58 -4.64
N CYS A 62 6.99 7.14 -4.17
CA CYS A 62 6.01 8.03 -3.53
C CYS A 62 6.66 8.80 -2.35
N TRP A 63 7.34 8.10 -1.45
CA TRP A 63 8.01 8.72 -0.31
C TRP A 63 9.22 9.57 -0.69
N GLU A 64 9.95 9.21 -1.75
CA GLU A 64 11.02 10.03 -2.32
C GLU A 64 10.49 11.39 -2.79
N LEU A 65 9.40 11.38 -3.57
CA LEU A 65 8.77 12.60 -4.08
C LEU A 65 8.21 13.46 -2.93
N CYS A 66 7.50 12.86 -1.99
CA CYS A 66 7.00 13.58 -0.81
C CYS A 66 8.14 14.24 -0.01
N THR A 67 9.27 13.55 0.15
CA THR A 67 10.44 14.09 0.87
C THR A 67 11.06 15.28 0.13
N LYS A 68 11.18 15.19 -1.19
CA LYS A 68 11.72 16.27 -2.02
C LYS A 68 10.82 17.50 -2.00
N LEU A 69 9.50 17.29 -2.14
CA LEU A 69 8.48 18.34 -2.07
C LEU A 69 8.50 19.03 -0.70
N ALA A 70 8.45 18.27 0.38
CA ALA A 70 8.47 18.82 1.73
C ALA A 70 9.71 19.69 1.95
N LYS A 71 10.89 19.22 1.54
CA LYS A 71 12.14 20.00 1.63
C LYS A 71 12.10 21.29 0.82
N LYS A 72 11.49 21.28 -0.36
CA LYS A 72 11.40 22.46 -1.24
C LYS A 72 10.38 23.47 -0.74
N MET A 73 9.25 22.99 -0.21
CA MET A 73 8.15 23.86 0.26
C MET A 73 8.42 24.44 1.65
N THR A 74 9.21 23.76 2.48
CA THR A 74 9.58 24.27 3.80
C THR A 74 10.39 25.57 3.69
N ASN A 75 9.95 26.61 4.37
CA ASN A 75 10.59 27.92 4.47
C ASN A 75 10.63 28.40 5.94
N LYS A 76 11.01 29.65 6.17
CA LYS A 76 11.13 30.19 7.54
C LYS A 76 9.78 30.31 8.29
N SER A 77 8.68 30.41 7.55
CA SER A 77 7.34 30.64 8.10
C SER A 77 6.53 29.36 8.17
N GLU A 78 6.77 28.42 7.26
CA GLU A 78 5.99 27.19 7.11
C GLU A 78 6.90 25.99 7.01
N GLN A 79 6.63 24.99 7.81
CA GLN A 79 7.36 23.73 7.82
C GLN A 79 6.43 22.61 7.36
N TYR A 80 6.87 21.90 6.32
CA TYR A 80 6.15 20.75 5.78
C TYR A 80 6.94 19.47 6.03
N THR A 81 6.26 18.45 6.54
CA THR A 81 6.81 17.10 6.62
C THR A 81 6.44 16.31 5.35
N LYS A 82 7.16 15.23 5.07
CA LYS A 82 6.80 14.32 3.97
C LYS A 82 5.43 13.68 4.20
N GLU A 83 5.03 13.50 5.45
CA GLU A 83 3.73 13.01 5.87
C GLU A 83 2.62 13.99 5.52
N ASP A 84 2.85 15.30 5.65
CA ASP A 84 1.88 16.34 5.29
C ASP A 84 1.64 16.35 3.79
N ILE A 85 2.72 16.33 2.99
CA ILE A 85 2.63 16.23 1.52
C ILE A 85 1.89 14.95 1.11
N TYR A 86 2.22 13.82 1.74
CA TYR A 86 1.55 12.56 1.44
C TYR A 86 0.05 12.59 1.76
N ARG A 87 -0.35 13.13 2.91
CA ARG A 87 -1.77 13.27 3.28
C ARG A 87 -2.52 14.19 2.34
N GLN A 88 -1.88 15.28 1.92
CA GLN A 88 -2.47 16.18 0.94
C GLN A 88 -2.71 15.46 -0.40
N ALA A 89 -1.72 14.74 -0.92
CA ALA A 89 -1.84 13.97 -2.15
C ALA A 89 -2.91 12.87 -2.05
N ILE A 90 -3.07 12.20 -0.90
CA ILE A 90 -4.17 11.25 -0.65
C ILE A 90 -5.54 11.91 -0.80
N LYS A 91 -5.74 13.11 -0.24
CA LYS A 91 -6.99 13.87 -0.39
C LYS A 91 -7.27 14.24 -1.85
N GLU A 92 -6.25 14.67 -2.59
CA GLU A 92 -6.36 15.07 -4.00
C GLU A 92 -6.72 13.90 -4.92
N ILE A 93 -6.19 12.71 -4.65
CA ILE A 93 -6.58 11.49 -5.39
C ILE A 93 -8.03 11.11 -5.15
N GLY A 94 -8.58 11.43 -3.97
CA GLY A 94 -10.00 11.35 -3.68
C GLY A 94 -10.54 9.91 -3.61
N VAL A 95 -9.77 8.96 -3.11
CA VAL A 95 -10.28 7.61 -2.79
C VAL A 95 -10.80 7.63 -1.36
N TYR A 96 -12.08 7.79 -1.19
CA TYR A 96 -12.72 7.99 0.10
C TYR A 96 -14.09 7.30 0.22
N LYS A 97 -14.61 7.32 1.44
CA LYS A 97 -15.99 6.98 1.79
C LYS A 97 -16.55 8.06 2.71
N ASP A 98 -17.75 8.53 2.42
CA ASP A 98 -18.48 9.45 3.28
C ASP A 98 -19.34 8.66 4.27
N PHE A 99 -19.33 9.12 5.52
CA PHE A 99 -20.17 8.63 6.60
C PHE A 99 -21.07 9.79 7.06
N GLU A 100 -22.37 9.61 6.87
CA GLU A 100 -23.39 10.59 7.14
C GLU A 100 -24.09 10.35 8.47
N ASN A 101 -24.85 11.32 8.94
CA ASN A 101 -25.69 11.23 10.15
C ASN A 101 -24.90 10.87 11.42
N LEU A 102 -23.68 11.35 11.54
CA LEU A 102 -22.86 11.14 12.72
C LEU A 102 -23.06 12.25 13.74
N THR A 103 -23.36 11.88 14.98
CA THR A 103 -23.23 12.85 16.07
C THR A 103 -21.78 13.29 16.21
N PRO A 104 -21.49 14.50 16.72
CA PRO A 104 -20.11 14.96 16.91
C PRO A 104 -19.23 13.99 17.71
N ALA A 105 -19.80 13.31 18.70
CA ALA A 105 -19.08 12.30 19.49
C ALA A 105 -18.70 11.06 18.67
N ASN A 106 -19.64 10.55 17.87
CA ASN A 106 -19.41 9.41 16.99
C ASN A 106 -18.42 9.77 15.86
N ALA A 107 -18.54 10.98 15.31
CA ALA A 107 -17.61 11.49 14.30
C ALA A 107 -16.16 11.52 14.85
N LYS A 108 -15.96 12.05 16.05
CA LYS A 108 -14.64 12.06 16.70
C LYS A 108 -14.07 10.66 16.91
N THR A 109 -14.93 9.72 17.34
CA THR A 109 -14.52 8.32 17.55
C THR A 109 -14.14 7.65 16.22
N LEU A 110 -14.93 7.88 15.16
CA LEU A 110 -14.64 7.37 13.81
C LEU A 110 -13.32 7.94 13.28
N CYS A 111 -13.13 9.26 13.36
CA CYS A 111 -11.89 9.91 12.90
C CYS A 111 -10.67 9.32 13.59
N HIS A 112 -10.72 9.20 14.91
CA HIS A 112 -9.60 8.61 15.68
C HIS A 112 -9.31 7.16 15.26
N ALA A 113 -10.35 6.32 15.17
CA ALA A 113 -10.19 4.93 14.77
C ALA A 113 -9.66 4.79 13.33
N TRP A 114 -10.10 5.66 12.42
CA TRP A 114 -9.66 5.65 11.03
C TRP A 114 -8.19 6.03 10.88
N GLU A 115 -7.76 7.07 11.57
CA GLU A 115 -6.37 7.58 11.51
C GLU A 115 -5.36 6.64 12.16
N LEU A 116 -5.79 5.80 13.11
CA LEU A 116 -4.96 4.73 13.68
C LEU A 116 -4.57 3.63 12.67
N LEU A 117 -5.26 3.53 11.52
CA LEU A 117 -4.95 2.56 10.48
C LEU A 117 -3.64 2.87 9.73
N GLY A 118 -3.14 4.13 9.82
CA GLY A 118 -1.84 4.52 9.26
C GLY A 118 -1.79 5.93 8.71
N THR A 119 -0.59 6.39 8.34
CA THR A 119 -0.29 7.78 7.97
C THR A 119 -1.17 8.36 6.86
N GLY A 120 -1.56 7.54 5.88
CA GLY A 120 -2.40 7.97 4.75
C GLY A 120 -3.89 7.80 4.97
N TRP A 121 -4.32 7.36 6.14
CA TRP A 121 -5.72 7.24 6.50
C TRP A 121 -6.16 8.55 7.14
N VAL A 122 -6.79 9.41 6.35
CA VAL A 122 -7.09 10.79 6.68
C VAL A 122 -8.59 10.97 6.80
N THR A 123 -9.03 11.84 7.69
CA THR A 123 -10.44 12.20 7.85
C THR A 123 -10.65 13.69 7.67
N GLU A 124 -11.85 14.06 7.26
CA GLU A 124 -12.26 15.44 7.09
C GLU A 124 -13.76 15.58 7.33
N GLN A 125 -14.17 16.51 8.19
CA GLN A 125 -15.57 16.89 8.26
C GLN A 125 -15.87 17.77 7.05
N VAL A 126 -16.77 17.31 6.17
CA VAL A 126 -17.04 17.99 4.89
C VAL A 126 -18.35 18.75 4.89
N ASP A 127 -19.29 18.38 5.75
CA ASP A 127 -20.60 19.05 5.81
C ASP A 127 -21.29 18.85 7.16
N PHE A 128 -22.36 19.61 7.36
CA PHE A 128 -23.35 19.41 8.39
C PHE A 128 -24.63 18.86 7.76
N MET A 129 -25.32 17.98 8.49
CA MET A 129 -26.63 17.51 8.04
C MET A 129 -27.67 18.63 8.15
N PRO A 130 -28.79 18.57 7.40
CA PRO A 130 -29.84 19.57 7.43
C PRO A 130 -30.47 19.82 8.82
N ASP A 131 -30.32 18.86 9.74
CA ASP A 131 -30.76 18.98 11.14
C ASP A 131 -29.89 19.95 11.97
N GLY A 132 -28.67 20.29 11.46
CA GLY A 132 -27.70 21.14 12.14
C GLY A 132 -27.01 20.48 13.34
N GLU A 133 -27.35 19.24 13.69
CA GLU A 133 -26.83 18.52 14.85
C GLU A 133 -25.81 17.44 14.43
N ASN A 134 -26.06 16.81 13.29
CA ASN A 134 -25.21 15.73 12.76
C ASN A 134 -24.28 16.24 11.68
N VAL A 135 -23.18 15.50 11.47
CA VAL A 135 -22.12 15.86 10.53
C VAL A 135 -21.88 14.73 9.51
N VAL A 136 -21.26 15.13 8.40
CA VAL A 136 -20.72 14.22 7.38
C VAL A 136 -19.21 14.18 7.52
N VAL A 137 -18.66 12.99 7.70
CA VAL A 137 -17.21 12.77 7.77
C VAL A 137 -16.76 11.99 6.53
N ARG A 138 -15.82 12.58 5.80
CA ARG A 138 -15.11 11.94 4.70
C ARG A 138 -13.88 11.24 5.22
N CYS A 139 -13.79 9.94 4.94
CA CYS A 139 -12.71 9.08 5.36
C CYS A 139 -11.92 8.61 4.14
N TYR A 140 -10.71 9.15 3.97
CA TYR A 140 -9.81 8.81 2.86
C TYR A 140 -9.03 7.53 3.16
N TYR A 141 -8.95 6.64 2.17
CA TYR A 141 -8.18 5.42 2.26
C TYR A 141 -6.70 5.69 2.02
N GLY A 142 -5.84 5.14 2.86
CA GLY A 142 -4.40 5.16 2.63
C GLY A 142 -4.01 4.38 1.36
N SER A 143 -2.88 4.75 0.74
CA SER A 143 -2.41 4.11 -0.50
C SER A 143 -2.18 2.60 -0.36
N SER A 144 -2.16 2.07 0.87
CA SER A 144 -2.14 0.63 1.12
C SER A 144 -3.36 -0.12 0.56
N GLN A 145 -4.46 0.58 0.32
CA GLN A 145 -5.69 0.05 -0.27
C GLN A 145 -5.81 0.34 -1.78
N TYR A 146 -4.87 1.11 -2.34
CA TYR A 146 -4.95 1.53 -3.73
C TYR A 146 -4.68 0.37 -4.69
N ASN A 147 -5.46 0.32 -5.78
CA ASN A 147 -5.16 -0.48 -6.94
C ASN A 147 -4.11 0.22 -7.83
N LYS A 148 -3.65 -0.48 -8.88
CA LYS A 148 -2.64 0.02 -9.82
C LYS A 148 -2.97 1.42 -10.38
N LYS A 149 -4.22 1.61 -10.86
CA LYS A 149 -4.66 2.89 -11.43
C LYS A 149 -4.64 4.02 -10.40
N GLN A 150 -5.07 3.75 -9.18
CA GLN A 150 -5.09 4.74 -8.09
C GLN A 150 -3.67 5.11 -7.65
N MET A 151 -2.77 4.13 -7.54
CA MET A 151 -1.37 4.41 -7.20
C MET A 151 -0.64 5.17 -8.30
N SER A 152 -0.91 4.84 -9.58
CA SER A 152 -0.38 5.61 -10.71
C SER A 152 -0.84 7.07 -10.67
N ARG A 153 -2.10 7.31 -10.34
CA ARG A 153 -2.62 8.68 -10.17
C ARG A 153 -1.90 9.41 -9.04
N LEU A 154 -1.69 8.76 -7.90
CA LEU A 154 -0.97 9.34 -6.76
C LEU A 154 0.46 9.75 -7.13
N ILE A 155 1.21 8.86 -7.77
CA ILE A 155 2.59 9.16 -8.19
C ILE A 155 2.62 10.25 -9.25
N ASN A 156 1.74 10.20 -10.24
CA ASN A 156 1.67 11.23 -11.28
C ASN A 156 1.32 12.60 -10.70
N ASN A 157 0.42 12.67 -9.72
CA ASN A 157 0.11 13.91 -9.02
C ASN A 157 1.37 14.49 -8.34
N LEU A 158 2.06 13.68 -7.55
CA LEU A 158 3.31 14.10 -6.89
C LEU A 158 4.41 14.52 -7.90
N VAL A 159 4.48 13.87 -9.07
CA VAL A 159 5.41 14.28 -10.15
C VAL A 159 5.01 15.64 -10.70
N GLN A 160 3.72 15.90 -10.93
CA GLN A 160 3.26 17.22 -11.39
C GLN A 160 3.54 18.31 -10.36
N ASP A 161 3.37 18.02 -9.06
CA ASP A 161 3.74 18.94 -8.00
C ASP A 161 5.24 19.24 -8.00
N CYS A 162 6.09 18.22 -8.20
CA CYS A 162 7.54 18.42 -8.34
C CYS A 162 7.88 19.35 -9.52
N ILE A 163 7.23 19.15 -10.68
CA ILE A 163 7.39 20.01 -11.85
C ILE A 163 6.97 21.44 -11.53
N ALA A 164 5.82 21.63 -10.91
CA ALA A 164 5.26 22.94 -10.58
C ALA A 164 6.19 23.77 -9.67
N VAL A 165 6.86 23.11 -8.71
CA VAL A 165 7.78 23.80 -7.78
C VAL A 165 9.25 23.74 -8.18
N GLY A 166 9.56 23.17 -9.36
CA GLY A 166 10.93 23.07 -9.89
C GLY A 166 11.82 22.11 -9.08
N VAL A 167 11.26 21.00 -8.65
CA VAL A 167 11.98 19.91 -7.96
C VAL A 167 12.37 18.84 -8.98
N GLU A 168 13.62 18.42 -8.94
CA GLU A 168 14.11 17.33 -9.77
C GLU A 168 13.44 16.01 -9.39
N HIS A 169 12.88 15.33 -10.37
CA HIS A 169 12.24 14.02 -10.25
C HIS A 169 12.86 13.03 -11.23
N ARG A 170 12.48 11.75 -11.14
CA ARG A 170 12.97 10.71 -12.05
C ARG A 170 12.44 10.95 -13.47
N PRO A 171 13.19 10.53 -14.51
CA PRO A 171 12.72 10.58 -15.89
C PRO A 171 11.36 9.87 -16.07
N PRO A 172 10.48 10.35 -16.97
CA PRO A 172 9.17 9.75 -17.19
C PRO A 172 9.21 8.25 -17.49
N GLU A 173 10.21 7.78 -18.25
CA GLU A 173 10.36 6.36 -18.61
C GLU A 173 10.64 5.48 -17.38
N GLU A 174 11.40 5.99 -16.41
CA GLU A 174 11.69 5.29 -15.17
C GLU A 174 10.46 5.23 -14.28
N VAL A 175 9.72 6.33 -14.16
CA VAL A 175 8.45 6.39 -13.43
C VAL A 175 7.44 5.40 -14.02
N GLU A 176 7.31 5.38 -15.34
CA GLU A 176 6.41 4.46 -16.04
C GLU A 176 6.81 3.00 -15.84
N SER A 177 8.10 2.69 -15.89
CA SER A 177 8.62 1.34 -15.62
C SER A 177 8.26 0.87 -14.21
N ILE A 178 8.44 1.75 -13.21
CA ILE A 178 8.09 1.46 -11.82
C ILE A 178 6.58 1.22 -11.66
N LEU A 179 5.75 2.01 -12.34
CA LEU A 179 4.31 1.88 -12.31
C LEU A 179 3.80 0.64 -13.05
N LYS A 180 4.48 0.23 -14.13
CA LYS A 180 4.18 -1.03 -14.83
C LYS A 180 4.46 -2.25 -13.96
N ALA A 181 5.59 -2.26 -13.27
CA ALA A 181 5.98 -3.33 -12.36
C ALA A 181 5.13 -3.37 -11.06
N TRP A 182 4.31 -2.35 -10.81
CA TRP A 182 3.45 -2.30 -9.65
C TRP A 182 2.07 -2.92 -9.96
N GLY A 183 1.87 -4.16 -9.49
CA GLY A 183 0.58 -4.88 -9.65
C GLY A 183 0.50 -5.77 -10.89
N GLU A 184 1.65 -6.28 -11.38
CA GLU A 184 1.73 -7.52 -12.17
C GLU A 184 1.66 -8.75 -11.29
#